data_3a013f59dd5f72857577890e5469538c
#
_entry.id   3a013f59dd5f72857577890e5469538c
#
_cell.length_a   1.000
_cell.length_b   1.000
_cell.length_c   1.000
_cell.angle_alpha   90.00
_cell.angle_beta   90.00
_cell.angle_gamma   90.00
#
_symmetry.space_group_name_H-M   'P 1'
#
loop_
_entity.id
_entity.type
_entity.pdbx_description
1 polymer ?
#
loop_
_entity_poly.entity_id
_entity_poly.type
_entity_poly.pdbx_seq_one_letter_code
_entity_poly.pdbx_strand_id
1 'polypeptide(L)'
;MLEYYDKDKMLVPIKIWTESIDDIEESCLEQAINLANLPFAHDHIALMPDTHTGKGMPIGGVIACKNTVIPNAVGVDIGCGMAFVQTDIPVNILRDTVTGSGELIKVIVGNILRTIPVGFSHYGKPQTSAVLDKAQSEIERYNADSELLKFIEQGYYSVGSLGGGNHFIEIQEDENGMACIMLHSGSRMFGNMIGQYFNKIAHEMNDKYFSTVPSEYNLPFLPVDTDEGQRYLNWMKLAMDFAFENREVMLEKVKHIFTEQVEKYTGITPNYSDEINCHHNYAALENHYGENVWVHRKGAIHAAEGEVAIIPGSMGSNSYIVRGMGKAESFLTSSHGAGRNYSRTGAKEKFSVESVMVDLRQRNVVLGKTSKKDVAEECRFAYKDIDVVMKNQSELTTPIKKLFTVGVVKG
;
A
#
# COMPACT_ATOMS: atom_id res chain seq x y z
N MET A 1 21.03 -10.50 -2.75
CA MET A 1 19.96 -11.39 -3.25
C MET A 1 20.35 -12.83 -3.02
N LEU A 2 19.42 -13.67 -2.50
CA LEU A 2 19.53 -15.12 -2.38
C LEU A 2 18.70 -15.80 -3.46
N GLU A 3 19.00 -17.05 -3.81
CA GLU A 3 18.18 -17.86 -4.71
C GLU A 3 17.82 -19.17 -3.99
N TYR A 4 16.53 -19.51 -3.99
CA TYR A 4 16.01 -20.75 -3.46
C TYR A 4 15.35 -21.56 -4.57
N TYR A 5 15.86 -22.77 -4.83
CA TYR A 5 15.35 -23.65 -5.87
C TYR A 5 15.49 -25.12 -5.50
N ASP A 6 14.36 -25.82 -5.46
CA ASP A 6 14.28 -27.28 -5.31
C ASP A 6 13.62 -27.84 -6.57
N LYS A 7 14.40 -28.49 -7.45
CA LYS A 7 13.94 -29.01 -8.74
C LYS A 7 12.83 -30.04 -8.64
N ASP A 8 12.73 -30.71 -7.50
CA ASP A 8 11.70 -31.75 -7.27
C ASP A 8 10.39 -31.14 -6.78
N LYS A 9 10.39 -29.89 -6.37
CA LYS A 9 9.25 -29.20 -5.77
C LYS A 9 8.82 -27.91 -6.46
N MET A 10 9.60 -27.36 -7.38
CA MET A 10 9.34 -26.06 -7.99
C MET A 10 9.60 -26.06 -9.49
N LEU A 11 8.73 -25.39 -10.26
CA LEU A 11 8.91 -25.20 -11.70
C LEU A 11 9.88 -24.06 -12.02
N VAL A 12 9.88 -23.01 -11.18
CA VAL A 12 10.77 -21.84 -11.32
C VAL A 12 11.44 -21.50 -9.98
N PRO A 13 12.63 -20.88 -9.96
CA PRO A 13 13.30 -20.47 -8.72
C PRO A 13 12.59 -19.29 -8.03
N ILE A 14 12.98 -19.06 -6.75
CA ILE A 14 12.57 -17.91 -5.95
C ILE A 14 13.81 -17.06 -5.66
N LYS A 15 13.79 -15.79 -6.03
CA LYS A 15 14.80 -14.79 -5.70
C LYS A 15 14.39 -13.96 -4.50
N ILE A 16 15.26 -13.78 -3.53
CA ILE A 16 14.91 -13.31 -2.19
C ILE A 16 15.89 -12.23 -1.75
N TRP A 17 15.37 -11.12 -1.23
CA TRP A 17 16.16 -9.97 -0.73
C TRP A 17 16.15 -9.89 0.80
N THR A 18 16.44 -11.01 1.49
CA THR A 18 16.71 -11.05 2.94
C THR A 18 18.16 -11.47 3.20
N GLU A 19 18.65 -11.34 4.42
CA GLU A 19 20.01 -11.81 4.78
C GLU A 19 20.09 -13.34 4.81
N SER A 20 19.02 -14.01 5.27
CA SER A 20 18.87 -15.46 5.28
C SER A 20 17.47 -15.88 4.86
N ILE A 21 17.33 -17.12 4.37
CA ILE A 21 16.02 -17.75 4.13
C ILE A 21 15.27 -17.95 5.46
N ASP A 22 16.00 -18.15 6.54
CA ASP A 22 15.43 -18.32 7.89
C ASP A 22 14.75 -17.05 8.42
N ASP A 23 14.98 -15.90 7.78
CA ASP A 23 14.27 -14.63 8.09
C ASP A 23 12.84 -14.59 7.53
N ILE A 24 12.45 -15.60 6.75
CA ILE A 24 11.13 -15.71 6.13
C ILE A 24 10.28 -16.69 6.94
N GLU A 25 9.06 -16.29 7.29
CA GLU A 25 8.09 -17.18 7.93
C GLU A 25 7.83 -18.40 7.04
N GLU A 26 7.74 -19.61 7.64
CA GLU A 26 7.49 -20.86 6.93
C GLU A 26 6.26 -20.78 6.00
N SER A 27 5.16 -20.22 6.50
CA SER A 27 3.92 -20.03 5.71
C SER A 27 4.10 -19.05 4.55
N CYS A 28 4.99 -18.06 4.67
CA CYS A 28 5.32 -17.13 3.58
C CYS A 28 6.15 -17.84 2.51
N LEU A 29 7.13 -18.65 2.90
CA LEU A 29 7.94 -19.46 1.97
C LEU A 29 7.06 -20.50 1.25
N GLU A 30 6.14 -21.15 1.95
CA GLU A 30 5.16 -22.08 1.36
C GLU A 30 4.32 -21.38 0.28
N GLN A 31 3.80 -20.17 0.56
CA GLN A 31 3.07 -19.39 -0.44
C GLN A 31 3.94 -19.05 -1.66
N ALA A 32 5.22 -18.75 -1.47
CA ALA A 32 6.14 -18.48 -2.58
C ALA A 32 6.43 -19.75 -3.40
N ILE A 33 6.55 -20.91 -2.77
CA ILE A 33 6.67 -22.23 -3.45
C ILE A 33 5.40 -22.53 -4.26
N ASN A 34 4.21 -22.23 -3.73
CA ASN A 34 2.95 -22.39 -4.45
C ASN A 34 2.91 -21.50 -5.70
N LEU A 35 3.39 -20.27 -5.63
CA LEU A 35 3.55 -19.38 -6.81
C LEU A 35 4.55 -19.96 -7.82
N ALA A 36 5.68 -20.51 -7.34
CA ALA A 36 6.72 -21.09 -8.18
C ALA A 36 6.25 -22.38 -8.92
N ASN A 37 5.13 -22.95 -8.49
CA ASN A 37 4.49 -24.11 -9.11
C ASN A 37 3.32 -23.78 -10.06
N LEU A 38 3.06 -22.48 -10.30
CA LEU A 38 2.03 -22.10 -11.26
C LEU A 38 2.54 -22.32 -12.70
N PRO A 39 1.77 -22.99 -13.58
CA PRO A 39 2.22 -23.38 -14.92
C PRO A 39 2.45 -22.18 -15.86
N PHE A 40 1.96 -21.01 -15.50
CA PHE A 40 2.11 -19.75 -16.25
C PHE A 40 3.08 -18.76 -15.59
N ALA A 41 3.76 -19.15 -14.49
CA ALA A 41 4.82 -18.35 -13.89
C ALA A 41 5.99 -18.19 -14.87
N HIS A 42 6.50 -16.96 -15.00
CA HIS A 42 7.58 -16.63 -15.91
C HIS A 42 8.89 -16.41 -15.14
N ASP A 43 9.91 -17.14 -15.55
CA ASP A 43 11.31 -17.05 -15.12
C ASP A 43 11.52 -17.36 -13.62
N HIS A 44 10.98 -16.57 -12.70
CA HIS A 44 11.13 -16.76 -11.25
C HIS A 44 10.04 -16.02 -10.45
N ILE A 45 10.00 -16.28 -9.13
CA ILE A 45 9.27 -15.48 -8.16
C ILE A 45 10.25 -14.56 -7.46
N ALA A 46 9.85 -13.32 -7.14
CA ALA A 46 10.68 -12.40 -6.37
C ALA A 46 10.04 -12.05 -5.03
N LEU A 47 10.80 -12.13 -3.94
CA LEU A 47 10.39 -11.76 -2.59
C LEU A 47 11.22 -10.59 -2.08
N MET A 48 10.54 -9.47 -1.84
CA MET A 48 11.17 -8.25 -1.31
C MET A 48 11.52 -8.40 0.18
N PRO A 49 12.41 -7.57 0.74
CA PRO A 49 12.87 -7.74 2.13
C PRO A 49 11.77 -7.62 3.18
N ASP A 50 10.69 -6.91 2.88
CA ASP A 50 9.52 -6.75 3.75
C ASP A 50 8.52 -7.91 3.65
N THR A 51 8.85 -8.98 2.92
CA THR A 51 7.95 -10.10 2.68
C THR A 51 7.43 -10.75 3.95
N HIS A 52 6.15 -11.09 3.95
CA HIS A 52 5.45 -11.80 5.03
C HIS A 52 4.18 -12.49 4.50
N THR A 53 3.60 -13.37 5.31
CA THR A 53 2.42 -14.16 4.93
C THR A 53 1.23 -13.26 4.54
N GLY A 54 0.68 -13.52 3.36
CA GLY A 54 -0.53 -12.90 2.82
C GLY A 54 -1.67 -13.89 2.64
N LYS A 55 -2.65 -13.56 1.80
CA LYS A 55 -3.71 -14.48 1.34
C LYS A 55 -3.39 -14.94 -0.08
N GLY A 56 -3.10 -16.23 -0.25
CA GLY A 56 -2.68 -16.83 -1.52
C GLY A 56 -1.24 -16.47 -1.89
N MET A 57 -0.94 -15.20 -2.10
CA MET A 57 0.39 -14.68 -2.40
C MET A 57 0.96 -13.93 -1.19
N PRO A 58 2.28 -14.04 -0.89
CA PRO A 58 2.96 -13.20 0.10
C PRO A 58 2.75 -11.72 -0.17
N ILE A 59 2.69 -10.91 0.90
CA ILE A 59 2.88 -9.47 0.79
C ILE A 59 4.39 -9.21 0.66
N GLY A 60 4.80 -8.28 -0.19
CA GLY A 60 6.20 -8.14 -0.62
C GLY A 60 6.59 -9.15 -1.72
N GLY A 61 5.61 -9.90 -2.24
CA GLY A 61 5.80 -10.84 -3.34
C GLY A 61 5.58 -10.23 -4.71
N VAL A 62 6.29 -10.75 -5.71
CA VAL A 62 6.16 -10.41 -7.14
C VAL A 62 6.14 -11.68 -7.97
N ILE A 63 5.17 -11.79 -8.86
CA ILE A 63 5.09 -12.84 -9.87
C ILE A 63 4.79 -12.25 -11.24
N ALA A 64 5.53 -12.68 -12.25
CA ALA A 64 5.25 -12.42 -13.65
C ALA A 64 4.52 -13.63 -14.26
N CYS A 65 3.39 -13.39 -14.92
CA CYS A 65 2.54 -14.44 -15.48
C CYS A 65 2.37 -14.27 -16.99
N LYS A 66 2.47 -15.38 -17.74
CA LYS A 66 2.15 -15.42 -19.17
C LYS A 66 0.65 -15.51 -19.37
N ASN A 67 0.10 -14.55 -20.13
CA ASN A 67 -1.32 -14.51 -20.54
C ASN A 67 -2.35 -14.80 -19.43
N THR A 68 -2.01 -14.45 -18.18
CA THR A 68 -2.82 -14.80 -17.00
C THR A 68 -2.76 -13.73 -15.95
N VAL A 69 -3.89 -13.44 -15.29
CA VAL A 69 -3.98 -12.57 -14.11
C VAL A 69 -4.60 -13.31 -12.93
N ILE A 70 -4.11 -13.01 -11.73
CA ILE A 70 -4.49 -13.66 -10.48
C ILE A 70 -5.04 -12.60 -9.52
N PRO A 71 -6.37 -12.54 -9.28
CA PRO A 71 -6.95 -11.51 -8.39
C PRO A 71 -6.35 -11.51 -6.98
N ASN A 72 -6.10 -12.68 -6.39
CA ASN A 72 -5.46 -12.77 -5.06
C ASN A 72 -3.97 -12.37 -5.05
N ALA A 73 -3.29 -12.34 -6.20
CA ALA A 73 -1.93 -11.84 -6.32
C ALA A 73 -1.86 -10.30 -6.46
N VAL A 74 -2.98 -9.66 -6.73
CA VAL A 74 -3.17 -8.21 -6.58
C VAL A 74 -3.63 -7.87 -5.16
N GLY A 75 -4.53 -8.70 -4.62
CA GLY A 75 -5.17 -8.50 -3.32
C GLY A 75 -6.47 -7.70 -3.44
N VAL A 76 -7.19 -7.60 -2.31
CA VAL A 76 -8.51 -6.93 -2.28
C VAL A 76 -8.43 -5.41 -2.17
N ASP A 77 -7.33 -4.85 -1.71
CA ASP A 77 -7.11 -3.39 -1.73
C ASP A 77 -6.35 -2.99 -3.00
N ILE A 78 -7.04 -3.14 -4.14
CA ILE A 78 -6.51 -2.83 -5.47
C ILE A 78 -6.07 -1.37 -5.50
N GLY A 79 -4.86 -1.09 -6.00
CA GLY A 79 -4.34 0.27 -6.09
C GLY A 79 -3.97 0.90 -4.74
N CYS A 80 -3.92 0.12 -3.64
CA CYS A 80 -3.33 0.61 -2.40
C CYS A 80 -1.96 1.22 -2.68
N GLY A 81 -1.63 2.33 -1.99
CA GLY A 81 -0.44 3.08 -2.31
C GLY A 81 -0.21 4.27 -1.40
N MET A 82 0.80 5.05 -1.75
CA MET A 82 1.30 6.17 -0.97
C MET A 82 1.14 7.49 -1.72
N ALA A 83 0.89 8.58 -0.98
CA ALA A 83 1.10 9.93 -1.48
C ALA A 83 1.97 10.74 -0.51
N PHE A 84 2.72 11.69 -1.04
CA PHE A 84 3.67 12.52 -0.32
C PHE A 84 3.70 13.92 -0.91
N VAL A 85 3.92 14.92 -0.06
CA VAL A 85 4.26 16.29 -0.47
C VAL A 85 5.21 16.93 0.54
N GLN A 86 6.21 17.65 0.03
CA GLN A 86 7.14 18.46 0.81
C GLN A 86 6.53 19.83 1.13
N THR A 87 6.78 20.37 2.34
CA THR A 87 6.48 21.78 2.67
C THR A 87 7.78 22.56 2.94
N ASP A 88 7.70 23.88 2.96
CA ASP A 88 8.77 24.78 3.38
C ASP A 88 8.63 25.23 4.85
N ILE A 89 7.78 24.58 5.64
CA ILE A 89 7.57 24.90 7.05
C ILE A 89 8.51 24.07 7.94
N PRO A 90 9.39 24.70 8.72
CA PRO A 90 10.19 24.00 9.72
C PRO A 90 9.33 23.32 10.80
N VAL A 91 9.66 22.09 11.18
CA VAL A 91 8.89 21.32 12.18
C VAL A 91 8.89 22.00 13.56
N ASN A 92 9.95 22.70 13.93
CA ASN A 92 9.99 23.45 15.19
C ASN A 92 8.85 24.47 15.29
N ILE A 93 8.42 25.12 14.19
CA ILE A 93 7.25 25.99 14.17
C ILE A 93 5.99 25.24 14.62
N LEU A 94 5.81 23.98 14.20
CA LEU A 94 4.66 23.17 14.57
C LEU A 94 4.69 22.72 16.04
N ARG A 95 5.88 22.57 16.62
CA ARG A 95 6.10 22.12 17.99
C ARG A 95 6.12 23.29 19.00
N ASP A 96 6.78 24.39 18.63
CA ASP A 96 7.01 25.52 19.55
C ASP A 96 5.85 26.52 19.57
N THR A 97 5.00 26.52 18.53
CA THR A 97 3.80 27.38 18.53
C THR A 97 2.72 26.79 19.44
N VAL A 98 2.49 27.48 20.55
CA VAL A 98 1.46 27.12 21.54
C VAL A 98 0.16 27.82 21.22
N THR A 99 -0.90 27.05 21.09
CA THR A 99 -2.29 27.52 20.87
C THR A 99 -3.13 27.33 22.14
N GLY A 100 -4.36 27.84 22.16
CA GLY A 100 -5.31 27.56 23.24
C GLY A 100 -5.64 26.06 23.45
N SER A 101 -5.30 25.20 22.46
CA SER A 101 -5.53 23.75 22.51
C SER A 101 -4.22 22.93 22.59
N GLY A 102 -3.08 23.57 22.86
CA GLY A 102 -1.74 22.96 22.95
C GLY A 102 -0.87 23.28 21.75
N GLU A 103 0.16 22.49 21.52
CA GLU A 103 1.08 22.64 20.38
C GLU A 103 0.35 22.62 19.03
N LEU A 104 0.80 23.40 18.05
CA LEU A 104 0.17 23.51 16.74
C LEU A 104 0.04 22.15 16.02
N ILE A 105 1.05 21.28 16.14
CA ILE A 105 0.99 19.94 15.58
C ILE A 105 -0.21 19.12 16.13
N LYS A 106 -0.58 19.26 17.41
CA LYS A 106 -1.74 18.59 18.01
C LYS A 106 -3.05 19.12 17.40
N VAL A 107 -3.10 20.42 17.12
CA VAL A 107 -4.27 21.05 16.46
C VAL A 107 -4.42 20.55 15.04
N ILE A 108 -3.32 20.47 14.27
CA ILE A 108 -3.33 19.96 12.89
C ILE A 108 -3.79 18.51 12.87
N VAL A 109 -3.16 17.61 13.65
CA VAL A 109 -3.52 16.18 13.75
C VAL A 109 -5.00 16.01 14.16
N GLY A 110 -5.45 16.81 15.13
CA GLY A 110 -6.85 16.79 15.58
C GLY A 110 -7.84 17.25 14.51
N ASN A 111 -7.48 18.24 13.69
CA ASN A 111 -8.33 18.71 12.58
C ASN A 111 -8.39 17.67 11.45
N ILE A 112 -7.27 17.05 11.09
CA ILE A 112 -7.24 15.96 10.11
C ILE A 112 -8.16 14.82 10.55
N LEU A 113 -8.05 14.36 11.80
CA LEU A 113 -8.87 13.28 12.35
C LEU A 113 -10.38 13.60 12.35
N ARG A 114 -10.77 14.87 12.55
CA ARG A 114 -12.18 15.29 12.53
C ARG A 114 -12.75 15.43 11.11
N THR A 115 -11.92 15.76 10.15
CA THR A 115 -12.35 16.11 8.78
C THR A 115 -12.35 14.90 7.85
N ILE A 116 -11.39 13.98 7.99
CA ILE A 116 -11.22 12.83 7.11
C ILE A 116 -11.81 11.59 7.80
N PRO A 117 -12.80 10.91 7.19
CA PRO A 117 -13.32 9.66 7.73
C PRO A 117 -12.23 8.59 7.81
N VAL A 118 -12.15 7.88 8.94
CA VAL A 118 -11.15 6.84 9.22
C VAL A 118 -11.80 5.50 9.53
N GLY A 119 -11.06 4.41 9.40
CA GLY A 119 -11.57 3.07 9.68
C GLY A 119 -12.65 2.65 8.69
N PHE A 120 -13.78 2.18 9.20
CA PHE A 120 -14.95 1.81 8.41
C PHE A 120 -15.90 2.98 8.14
N SER A 121 -15.58 4.17 8.65
CA SER A 121 -16.41 5.37 8.43
C SER A 121 -16.31 5.85 6.97
N HIS A 122 -17.39 6.38 6.46
CA HIS A 122 -17.51 6.99 5.15
C HIS A 122 -18.29 8.32 5.27
N TYR A 123 -18.35 9.08 4.18
CA TYR A 123 -19.15 10.31 4.17
C TYR A 123 -20.66 10.00 4.18
N GLY A 124 -21.44 10.82 4.84
CA GLY A 124 -22.91 10.69 4.87
C GLY A 124 -23.60 11.14 3.58
N LYS A 125 -22.85 11.73 2.64
CA LYS A 125 -23.32 12.19 1.32
C LYS A 125 -22.28 11.80 0.26
N PRO A 126 -22.72 11.57 -0.99
CA PRO A 126 -21.79 11.32 -2.10
C PRO A 126 -20.83 12.51 -2.26
N GLN A 127 -19.56 12.18 -2.49
CA GLN A 127 -18.51 13.13 -2.79
C GLN A 127 -18.32 13.22 -4.31
N THR A 128 -17.65 14.24 -4.80
CA THR A 128 -17.28 14.37 -6.22
C THR A 128 -16.11 13.41 -6.54
N SER A 129 -16.23 12.69 -7.66
CA SER A 129 -15.17 11.83 -8.19
C SER A 129 -15.18 11.88 -9.70
N ALA A 130 -14.14 12.45 -10.31
CA ALA A 130 -13.99 12.51 -11.76
C ALA A 130 -13.81 11.12 -12.37
N VAL A 131 -13.16 10.21 -11.65
CA VAL A 131 -12.95 8.82 -12.07
C VAL A 131 -14.27 8.06 -12.14
N LEU A 132 -15.12 8.16 -11.10
CA LEU A 132 -16.41 7.48 -11.08
C LEU A 132 -17.42 8.11 -12.05
N ASP A 133 -17.44 9.44 -12.19
CA ASP A 133 -18.26 10.15 -13.18
C ASP A 133 -17.94 9.69 -14.61
N LYS A 134 -16.65 9.58 -14.92
CA LYS A 134 -16.18 9.05 -16.20
C LYS A 134 -16.59 7.61 -16.40
N ALA A 135 -16.37 6.75 -15.39
CA ALA A 135 -16.75 5.34 -15.46
C ALA A 135 -18.25 5.16 -15.68
N GLN A 136 -19.08 5.97 -15.01
CA GLN A 136 -20.53 5.96 -15.19
C GLN A 136 -20.97 6.41 -16.58
N SER A 137 -20.25 7.35 -17.20
CA SER A 137 -20.52 7.80 -18.58
C SER A 137 -20.01 6.82 -19.66
N GLU A 138 -18.99 6.02 -19.34
CA GLU A 138 -18.35 5.06 -20.27
C GLU A 138 -18.67 3.60 -19.91
N ILE A 139 -19.90 3.31 -19.46
CA ILE A 139 -20.30 1.98 -18.94
C ILE A 139 -19.97 0.85 -19.93
N GLU A 140 -20.19 1.04 -21.22
CA GLU A 140 -19.88 0.05 -22.26
C GLU A 140 -18.39 -0.32 -22.31
N ARG A 141 -17.48 0.62 -22.07
CA ARG A 141 -16.03 0.40 -22.04
C ARG A 141 -15.62 -0.59 -20.96
N TYR A 142 -16.31 -0.56 -19.81
CA TYR A 142 -16.03 -1.46 -18.70
C TYR A 142 -16.76 -2.78 -18.79
N ASN A 143 -17.55 -3.00 -19.85
CA ASN A 143 -18.47 -4.13 -19.96
C ASN A 143 -19.24 -4.31 -18.64
N ALA A 144 -19.82 -3.19 -18.17
CA ALA A 144 -20.37 -3.07 -16.83
C ALA A 144 -21.66 -3.87 -16.72
N ASP A 145 -21.76 -4.63 -15.63
CA ASP A 145 -22.99 -5.24 -15.19
C ASP A 145 -23.61 -4.46 -14.01
N SER A 146 -24.75 -4.97 -13.50
CA SER A 146 -25.43 -4.34 -12.36
C SER A 146 -24.59 -4.28 -11.09
N GLU A 147 -23.59 -5.15 -10.94
CA GLU A 147 -22.71 -5.16 -9.77
C GLU A 147 -21.70 -3.99 -9.82
N LEU A 148 -21.08 -3.73 -10.99
CA LEU A 148 -20.18 -2.58 -11.12
C LEU A 148 -20.93 -1.27 -10.86
N LEU A 149 -22.16 -1.13 -11.34
CA LEU A 149 -22.96 0.08 -11.10
C LEU A 149 -23.21 0.31 -9.61
N LYS A 150 -23.51 -0.75 -8.85
CA LYS A 150 -23.64 -0.66 -7.38
C LYS A 150 -22.31 -0.28 -6.71
N PHE A 151 -21.19 -0.84 -7.20
CA PHE A 151 -19.86 -0.53 -6.65
C PHE A 151 -19.50 0.93 -6.89
N ILE A 152 -19.78 1.47 -8.08
CA ILE A 152 -19.57 2.88 -8.41
C ILE A 152 -20.40 3.77 -7.48
N GLU A 153 -21.71 3.46 -7.28
CA GLU A 153 -22.59 4.21 -6.39
C GLU A 153 -22.03 4.28 -4.95
N GLN A 154 -21.56 3.14 -4.42
CA GLN A 154 -20.95 3.10 -3.10
C GLN A 154 -19.59 3.82 -3.04
N GLY A 155 -18.83 3.83 -4.14
CA GLY A 155 -17.55 4.51 -4.27
C GLY A 155 -17.64 6.00 -3.94
N TYR A 156 -18.68 6.69 -4.37
CA TYR A 156 -18.89 8.13 -4.12
C TYR A 156 -18.92 8.49 -2.62
N TYR A 157 -19.30 7.57 -1.75
CA TYR A 157 -19.31 7.82 -0.30
C TYR A 157 -17.96 7.62 0.37
N SER A 158 -16.99 7.03 -0.33
CA SER A 158 -15.70 6.67 0.24
C SER A 158 -14.49 7.42 -0.34
N VAL A 159 -14.64 8.14 -1.46
CA VAL A 159 -13.55 8.96 -2.02
C VAL A 159 -13.15 10.07 -1.05
N GLY A 160 -11.85 10.26 -0.85
CA GLY A 160 -11.30 11.21 0.13
C GLY A 160 -11.39 10.71 1.57
N SER A 161 -11.50 9.38 1.81
CA SER A 161 -11.48 8.75 3.14
C SER A 161 -10.25 7.86 3.33
N LEU A 162 -9.75 7.78 4.58
CA LEU A 162 -8.48 7.12 4.87
C LEU A 162 -8.58 5.60 4.91
N GLY A 163 -9.52 5.05 5.68
CA GLY A 163 -9.58 3.62 5.98
C GLY A 163 -8.94 3.25 7.30
N GLY A 164 -8.82 1.95 7.54
CA GLY A 164 -8.29 1.38 8.77
C GLY A 164 -7.07 0.48 8.56
N GLY A 165 -6.65 -0.19 9.60
CA GLY A 165 -5.49 -1.07 9.59
C GLY A 165 -4.19 -0.30 9.42
N ASN A 166 -3.39 -0.68 8.42
CA ASN A 166 -2.10 -0.03 8.13
C ASN A 166 -2.23 1.34 7.44
N HIS A 167 -3.42 1.80 7.07
CA HIS A 167 -3.61 3.14 6.49
C HIS A 167 -3.34 4.25 7.51
N PHE A 168 -2.76 5.34 7.06
CA PHE A 168 -2.39 6.48 7.91
C PHE A 168 -2.27 7.79 7.12
N ILE A 169 -2.32 8.91 7.85
CA ILE A 169 -1.84 10.22 7.42
C ILE A 169 -0.80 10.66 8.43
N GLU A 170 0.39 11.01 7.97
CA GLU A 170 1.49 11.49 8.83
C GLU A 170 1.95 12.88 8.44
N ILE A 171 2.24 13.68 9.47
CA ILE A 171 3.12 14.83 9.37
C ILE A 171 4.50 14.33 9.79
N GLN A 172 5.49 14.51 8.92
CA GLN A 172 6.84 14.01 9.10
C GLN A 172 7.85 15.15 9.03
N GLU A 173 9.05 14.91 9.51
CA GLU A 173 10.20 15.80 9.44
C GLU A 173 11.25 15.19 8.51
N ASP A 174 11.76 15.95 7.56
CA ASP A 174 12.88 15.54 6.74
C ASP A 174 14.24 15.83 7.45
N GLU A 175 15.35 15.39 6.83
CA GLU A 175 16.71 15.55 7.36
C GLU A 175 17.13 17.02 7.49
N ASN A 176 16.41 17.96 6.87
CA ASN A 176 16.63 19.40 6.96
C ASN A 176 15.73 20.07 8.00
N GLY A 177 14.93 19.31 8.73
CA GLY A 177 13.99 19.81 9.73
C GLY A 177 12.70 20.39 9.14
N MET A 178 12.39 20.13 7.86
CA MET A 178 11.19 20.63 7.20
C MET A 178 10.04 19.64 7.32
N ALA A 179 8.83 20.16 7.51
CA ALA A 179 7.62 19.35 7.58
C ALA A 179 7.24 18.79 6.20
N CYS A 180 6.83 17.52 6.19
CA CYS A 180 6.28 16.82 5.04
C CYS A 180 4.93 16.20 5.40
N ILE A 181 4.10 15.98 4.41
CA ILE A 181 2.82 15.26 4.55
C ILE A 181 2.94 13.95 3.77
N MET A 182 2.64 12.84 4.43
CA MET A 182 2.60 11.50 3.82
C MET A 182 1.29 10.83 4.17
N LEU A 183 0.70 10.11 3.22
CA LEU A 183 -0.48 9.29 3.48
C LEU A 183 -0.42 7.94 2.75
N HIS A 184 -1.01 6.93 3.40
CA HIS A 184 -1.18 5.58 2.91
C HIS A 184 -2.67 5.25 2.85
N SER A 185 -3.20 5.00 1.66
CA SER A 185 -4.58 4.58 1.45
C SER A 185 -4.77 3.92 0.09
N GLY A 186 -5.90 3.24 -0.09
CA GLY A 186 -6.21 2.48 -1.30
C GLY A 186 -7.59 2.81 -1.88
N SER A 187 -8.13 1.84 -2.62
CA SER A 187 -9.41 1.94 -3.32
C SER A 187 -10.63 1.74 -2.42
N ARG A 188 -10.45 1.66 -1.13
CA ARG A 188 -11.52 1.57 -0.15
C ARG A 188 -12.45 0.37 -0.44
N MET A 189 -13.72 0.50 -0.05
CA MET A 189 -14.73 -0.53 -0.33
C MET A 189 -14.88 -0.81 -1.82
N PHE A 190 -14.69 0.18 -2.69
CA PHE A 190 -14.84 0.05 -4.14
C PHE A 190 -13.93 -1.03 -4.72
N GLY A 191 -12.61 -0.93 -4.53
CA GLY A 191 -11.68 -1.96 -5.03
C GLY A 191 -11.79 -3.28 -4.28
N ASN A 192 -12.17 -3.24 -2.99
CA ASN A 192 -12.40 -4.47 -2.21
C ASN A 192 -13.54 -5.30 -2.81
N MET A 193 -14.66 -4.68 -3.17
CA MET A 193 -15.79 -5.36 -3.84
C MET A 193 -15.37 -5.93 -5.19
N ILE A 194 -14.63 -5.18 -5.99
CA ILE A 194 -14.09 -5.66 -7.28
C ILE A 194 -13.17 -6.87 -7.08
N GLY A 195 -12.22 -6.78 -6.15
CA GLY A 195 -11.29 -7.87 -5.87
C GLY A 195 -12.00 -9.15 -5.42
N GLN A 196 -13.00 -9.04 -4.54
CA GLN A 196 -13.80 -10.20 -4.09
C GLN A 196 -14.67 -10.78 -5.22
N TYR A 197 -15.29 -9.92 -6.03
CA TYR A 197 -16.14 -10.33 -7.14
C TYR A 197 -15.34 -11.15 -8.16
N PHE A 198 -14.19 -10.67 -8.61
CA PHE A 198 -13.38 -11.40 -9.58
C PHE A 198 -12.63 -12.59 -8.99
N ASN A 199 -12.30 -12.57 -7.70
CA ASN A 199 -11.77 -13.77 -7.05
C ASN A 199 -12.80 -14.91 -7.05
N LYS A 200 -14.08 -14.62 -6.84
CA LYS A 200 -15.17 -15.59 -6.95
C LYS A 200 -15.31 -16.11 -8.39
N ILE A 201 -15.35 -15.22 -9.38
CA ILE A 201 -15.42 -15.61 -10.80
C ILE A 201 -14.24 -16.50 -11.19
N ALA A 202 -13.03 -16.16 -10.76
CA ALA A 202 -11.84 -16.96 -11.04
C ALA A 202 -11.94 -18.37 -10.44
N HIS A 203 -12.44 -18.53 -9.21
CA HIS A 203 -12.69 -19.83 -8.62
C HIS A 203 -13.71 -20.63 -9.45
N GLU A 204 -14.85 -20.04 -9.77
CA GLU A 204 -15.90 -20.70 -10.57
C GLU A 204 -15.40 -21.14 -11.96
N MET A 205 -14.56 -20.32 -12.61
CA MET A 205 -13.94 -20.67 -13.89
C MET A 205 -12.93 -21.81 -13.74
N ASN A 206 -12.05 -21.75 -12.74
CA ASN A 206 -11.05 -22.79 -12.52
C ASN A 206 -11.70 -24.15 -12.22
N ASP A 207 -12.76 -24.17 -11.43
CA ASP A 207 -13.55 -25.38 -11.17
C ASP A 207 -14.23 -25.89 -12.45
N LYS A 208 -14.89 -25.01 -13.20
CA LYS A 208 -15.59 -25.32 -14.44
C LYS A 208 -14.68 -25.92 -15.50
N TYR A 209 -13.46 -25.45 -15.63
CA TYR A 209 -12.52 -25.91 -16.66
C TYR A 209 -11.46 -26.88 -16.11
N PHE A 210 -11.66 -27.43 -14.91
CA PHE A 210 -10.81 -28.44 -14.29
C PHE A 210 -9.33 -27.99 -14.22
N SER A 211 -9.10 -26.79 -13.70
CA SER A 211 -7.73 -26.28 -13.50
C SER A 211 -6.87 -27.27 -12.72
N THR A 212 -5.62 -27.45 -13.15
CA THR A 212 -4.63 -28.28 -12.45
C THR A 212 -3.96 -27.56 -11.27
N VAL A 213 -4.20 -26.24 -11.10
CA VAL A 213 -3.71 -25.49 -9.93
C VAL A 213 -4.51 -25.89 -8.70
N PRO A 214 -3.86 -26.39 -7.64
CA PRO A 214 -4.55 -26.82 -6.43
C PRO A 214 -5.35 -25.68 -5.78
N SER A 215 -6.58 -25.95 -5.37
CA SER A 215 -7.47 -24.94 -4.77
C SER A 215 -6.95 -24.42 -3.42
N GLU A 216 -6.20 -25.23 -2.68
CA GLU A 216 -5.53 -24.88 -1.43
C GLU A 216 -4.45 -23.80 -1.58
N TYR A 217 -3.91 -23.60 -2.77
CA TYR A 217 -3.00 -22.47 -3.05
C TYR A 217 -3.70 -21.10 -2.91
N ASN A 218 -5.05 -21.11 -3.03
CA ASN A 218 -5.86 -19.89 -2.98
C ASN A 218 -5.40 -18.83 -4.02
N LEU A 219 -5.06 -19.33 -5.21
CA LEU A 219 -4.56 -18.58 -6.37
C LEU A 219 -5.42 -18.84 -7.61
N PRO A 220 -6.75 -18.65 -7.53
CA PRO A 220 -7.58 -18.76 -8.72
C PRO A 220 -7.17 -17.67 -9.72
N PHE A 221 -7.21 -18.03 -11.01
CA PHE A 221 -6.69 -17.18 -12.07
C PHE A 221 -7.67 -17.02 -13.23
N LEU A 222 -7.45 -15.98 -14.01
CA LEU A 222 -8.21 -15.66 -15.22
C LEU A 222 -7.23 -15.54 -16.39
N PRO A 223 -7.42 -16.35 -17.49
CA PRO A 223 -6.71 -16.09 -18.74
C PRO A 223 -7.10 -14.73 -19.30
N VAL A 224 -6.13 -13.92 -19.74
CA VAL A 224 -6.40 -12.54 -20.18
C VAL A 224 -7.10 -12.44 -21.52
N ASP A 225 -7.12 -13.51 -22.31
CA ASP A 225 -7.83 -13.62 -23.59
C ASP A 225 -9.31 -14.03 -23.44
N THR A 226 -9.80 -14.19 -22.21
CA THR A 226 -11.22 -14.40 -21.89
C THR A 226 -11.94 -13.08 -21.58
N ASP A 227 -13.26 -13.06 -21.73
CA ASP A 227 -14.09 -11.90 -21.38
C ASP A 227 -13.95 -11.56 -19.88
N GLU A 228 -13.89 -12.55 -19.01
CA GLU A 228 -13.71 -12.37 -17.56
C GLU A 228 -12.34 -11.77 -17.22
N GLY A 229 -11.28 -12.23 -17.90
CA GLY A 229 -9.93 -11.70 -17.74
C GLY A 229 -9.85 -10.23 -18.18
N GLN A 230 -10.41 -9.89 -19.35
CA GLN A 230 -10.46 -8.50 -19.83
C GLN A 230 -11.30 -7.59 -18.92
N ARG A 231 -12.45 -8.08 -18.44
CA ARG A 231 -13.28 -7.35 -17.47
C ARG A 231 -12.51 -7.09 -16.18
N TYR A 232 -11.83 -8.10 -15.65
CA TYR A 232 -11.01 -7.92 -14.44
C TYR A 232 -9.93 -6.85 -14.64
N LEU A 233 -9.18 -6.89 -15.73
CA LEU A 233 -8.15 -5.90 -16.03
C LEU A 233 -8.73 -4.48 -16.11
N ASN A 234 -9.88 -4.31 -16.77
CA ASN A 234 -10.54 -3.01 -16.88
C ASN A 234 -11.03 -2.50 -15.51
N TRP A 235 -11.64 -3.37 -14.70
CA TRP A 235 -12.16 -2.97 -13.38
C TRP A 235 -11.03 -2.77 -12.36
N MET A 236 -9.95 -3.57 -12.45
CA MET A 236 -8.74 -3.36 -11.66
C MET A 236 -8.13 -1.98 -11.96
N LYS A 237 -8.00 -1.64 -13.26
CA LYS A 237 -7.52 -0.30 -13.65
C LYS A 237 -8.42 0.80 -13.11
N LEU A 238 -9.74 0.65 -13.21
CA LEU A 238 -10.68 1.62 -12.64
C LEU A 238 -10.50 1.77 -11.13
N ALA A 239 -10.30 0.67 -10.40
CA ALA A 239 -10.04 0.70 -8.95
C ALA A 239 -8.69 1.37 -8.63
N MET A 240 -7.67 1.19 -9.47
CA MET A 240 -6.38 1.89 -9.34
C MET A 240 -6.55 3.40 -9.55
N ASP A 241 -7.23 3.81 -10.63
CA ASP A 241 -7.49 5.22 -10.92
C ASP A 241 -8.30 5.87 -9.76
N PHE A 242 -9.29 5.16 -9.21
CA PHE A 242 -10.04 5.61 -8.03
C PHE A 242 -9.15 5.72 -6.77
N ALA A 243 -8.26 4.76 -6.53
CA ALA A 243 -7.34 4.81 -5.39
C ALA A 243 -6.36 5.98 -5.49
N PHE A 244 -5.91 6.28 -6.71
CA PHE A 244 -5.08 7.44 -7.00
C PHE A 244 -5.83 8.74 -6.66
N GLU A 245 -7.04 8.93 -7.19
CA GLU A 245 -7.92 10.07 -6.91
C GLU A 245 -8.23 10.17 -5.41
N ASN A 246 -8.50 9.04 -4.73
CA ASN A 246 -8.77 9.01 -3.29
C ASN A 246 -7.60 9.63 -2.49
N ARG A 247 -6.35 9.28 -2.83
CA ARG A 247 -5.17 9.85 -2.19
C ARG A 247 -4.98 11.33 -2.53
N GLU A 248 -5.20 11.74 -3.79
CA GLU A 248 -5.15 13.16 -4.19
C GLU A 248 -6.16 14.00 -3.42
N VAL A 249 -7.42 13.58 -3.38
CA VAL A 249 -8.49 14.30 -2.65
C VAL A 249 -8.17 14.42 -1.17
N MET A 250 -7.61 13.37 -0.55
CA MET A 250 -7.16 13.45 0.85
C MET A 250 -5.97 14.37 1.02
N LEU A 251 -4.97 14.29 0.13
CA LEU A 251 -3.77 15.12 0.21
C LEU A 251 -4.12 16.60 0.13
N GLU A 252 -5.01 16.99 -0.79
CA GLU A 252 -5.50 18.36 -0.92
C GLU A 252 -6.26 18.83 0.34
N LYS A 253 -7.09 17.95 0.93
CA LYS A 253 -7.76 18.28 2.21
C LYS A 253 -6.76 18.47 3.34
N VAL A 254 -5.72 17.63 3.43
CA VAL A 254 -4.67 17.76 4.45
C VAL A 254 -3.84 19.02 4.24
N LYS A 255 -3.45 19.33 2.99
CA LYS A 255 -2.76 20.59 2.63
C LYS A 255 -3.59 21.80 3.04
N HIS A 256 -4.89 21.80 2.75
CA HIS A 256 -5.79 22.89 3.16
C HIS A 256 -5.84 23.06 4.69
N ILE A 257 -6.03 21.96 5.45
CA ILE A 257 -6.02 21.99 6.92
C ILE A 257 -4.69 22.49 7.45
N PHE A 258 -3.58 22.00 6.90
CA PHE A 258 -2.23 22.39 7.30
C PHE A 258 -2.01 23.88 7.07
N THR A 259 -2.32 24.38 5.87
CA THR A 259 -2.21 25.81 5.51
C THR A 259 -3.06 26.67 6.44
N GLU A 260 -4.34 26.35 6.59
CA GLU A 260 -5.25 27.14 7.45
C GLU A 260 -4.73 27.27 8.90
N GLN A 261 -4.23 26.16 9.47
CA GLN A 261 -3.76 26.18 10.85
C GLN A 261 -2.40 26.89 10.98
N VAL A 262 -1.47 26.69 10.04
CA VAL A 262 -0.17 27.38 10.05
C VAL A 262 -0.37 28.89 9.87
N GLU A 263 -1.12 29.32 8.87
CA GLU A 263 -1.40 30.76 8.64
C GLU A 263 -2.08 31.41 9.85
N LYS A 264 -3.09 30.76 10.40
CA LYS A 264 -3.87 31.27 11.54
C LYS A 264 -3.00 31.57 12.76
N TYR A 265 -2.03 30.71 13.07
CA TYR A 265 -1.26 30.81 14.31
C TYR A 265 0.14 31.42 14.15
N THR A 266 0.65 31.46 12.91
CA THR A 266 2.02 31.95 12.65
C THR A 266 2.07 33.11 11.66
N GLY A 267 1.04 33.32 10.85
CA GLY A 267 1.04 34.28 9.75
C GLY A 267 1.85 33.82 8.53
N ILE A 268 2.34 32.60 8.51
CA ILE A 268 3.16 32.05 7.41
C ILE A 268 2.27 31.24 6.48
N THR A 269 2.32 31.50 5.17
CA THR A 269 1.65 30.70 4.14
C THR A 269 2.59 29.58 3.67
N PRO A 270 2.27 28.29 3.86
CA PRO A 270 3.08 27.17 3.38
C PRO A 270 3.16 27.10 1.86
N ASN A 271 4.34 26.78 1.31
CA ASN A 271 4.51 26.34 -0.08
C ASN A 271 4.73 24.83 -0.12
N TYR A 272 4.28 24.21 -1.23
CA TYR A 272 4.33 22.76 -1.43
C TYR A 272 5.15 22.41 -2.67
N SER A 273 5.94 21.34 -2.59
CA SER A 273 6.77 20.81 -3.68
C SER A 273 6.90 19.29 -3.60
N ASP A 274 7.56 18.68 -4.58
CA ASP A 274 7.90 17.25 -4.62
C ASP A 274 6.70 16.31 -4.33
N GLU A 275 5.60 16.51 -5.08
CA GLU A 275 4.42 15.69 -4.93
C GLU A 275 4.60 14.32 -5.58
N ILE A 276 4.32 13.24 -4.84
CA ILE A 276 4.45 11.84 -5.28
C ILE A 276 3.16 11.11 -4.97
N ASN A 277 2.66 10.30 -5.92
CA ASN A 277 1.52 9.40 -5.69
C ASN A 277 1.77 8.08 -6.44
N CYS A 278 1.90 6.96 -5.73
CA CYS A 278 2.27 5.67 -6.31
C CYS A 278 1.47 4.50 -5.71
N HIS A 279 1.26 3.46 -6.53
CA HIS A 279 0.60 2.21 -6.12
C HIS A 279 1.61 1.15 -5.67
N HIS A 280 1.10 0.16 -4.90
CA HIS A 280 1.85 -1.04 -4.53
C HIS A 280 1.03 -2.35 -4.54
N ASN A 281 -0.23 -2.31 -5.03
CA ASN A 281 -1.10 -3.49 -5.21
C ASN A 281 -1.77 -3.43 -6.59
N TYR A 282 -1.18 -4.09 -7.59
CA TYR A 282 -1.72 -4.12 -8.95
C TYR A 282 -1.04 -5.17 -9.82
N ALA A 283 -1.57 -5.39 -11.02
CA ALA A 283 -0.89 -6.11 -12.09
C ALA A 283 -0.71 -5.20 -13.30
N ALA A 284 0.43 -5.29 -13.98
CA ALA A 284 0.75 -4.52 -15.18
C ALA A 284 1.37 -5.40 -16.26
N LEU A 285 1.09 -5.09 -17.53
CA LEU A 285 1.74 -5.73 -18.67
C LEU A 285 3.09 -5.07 -18.90
N GLU A 286 4.15 -5.84 -18.74
CA GLU A 286 5.54 -5.38 -18.85
C GLU A 286 6.36 -6.34 -19.69
N ASN A 287 7.49 -5.88 -20.26
CA ASN A 287 8.42 -6.75 -20.97
C ASN A 287 9.57 -7.15 -20.05
N HIS A 288 9.67 -8.44 -19.76
CA HIS A 288 10.76 -9.00 -18.96
C HIS A 288 11.35 -10.24 -19.64
N TYR A 289 12.66 -10.29 -19.73
CA TYR A 289 13.41 -11.40 -20.35
C TYR A 289 12.93 -11.72 -21.78
N GLY A 290 12.52 -10.67 -22.55
CA GLY A 290 12.07 -10.79 -23.94
C GLY A 290 10.61 -11.21 -24.11
N GLU A 291 9.85 -11.39 -23.04
CA GLU A 291 8.44 -11.77 -23.05
C GLU A 291 7.56 -10.65 -22.48
N ASN A 292 6.36 -10.49 -23.03
CA ASN A 292 5.33 -9.64 -22.45
C ASN A 292 4.56 -10.45 -21.39
N VAL A 293 4.63 -10.02 -20.15
CA VAL A 293 4.10 -10.73 -18.98
C VAL A 293 3.30 -9.80 -18.07
N TRP A 294 2.33 -10.34 -17.39
CA TRP A 294 1.58 -9.63 -16.35
C TRP A 294 2.32 -9.72 -15.03
N VAL A 295 2.99 -8.64 -14.63
CA VAL A 295 3.70 -8.54 -13.35
C VAL A 295 2.72 -8.14 -12.26
N HIS A 296 2.50 -9.05 -11.32
CA HIS A 296 1.68 -8.82 -10.14
C HIS A 296 2.55 -8.34 -8.99
N ARG A 297 2.17 -7.21 -8.40
CA ARG A 297 2.81 -6.63 -7.20
C ARG A 297 1.79 -6.59 -6.07
N LYS A 298 2.07 -7.26 -4.96
CA LYS A 298 1.23 -7.27 -3.77
C LYS A 298 2.04 -6.78 -2.58
N GLY A 299 1.81 -5.52 -2.19
CA GLY A 299 2.69 -4.88 -1.23
C GLY A 299 4.12 -4.77 -1.75
N ALA A 300 4.28 -4.29 -2.98
CA ALA A 300 5.56 -4.07 -3.62
C ALA A 300 5.46 -2.91 -4.61
N ILE A 301 6.45 -2.01 -4.64
CA ILE A 301 6.43 -0.84 -5.51
C ILE A 301 7.23 -1.07 -6.79
N HIS A 302 6.81 -0.43 -7.88
CA HIS A 302 7.64 -0.34 -9.08
C HIS A 302 8.87 0.52 -8.80
N ALA A 303 10.04 0.07 -9.26
CA ALA A 303 11.33 0.69 -8.99
C ALA A 303 12.22 0.68 -10.25
N ALA A 304 11.68 1.15 -11.38
CA ALA A 304 12.44 1.34 -12.60
C ALA A 304 13.60 2.33 -12.37
N GLU A 305 14.60 2.30 -13.23
CA GLU A 305 15.75 3.20 -13.11
C GLU A 305 15.32 4.68 -13.12
N GLY A 306 15.67 5.39 -12.05
CA GLY A 306 15.37 6.82 -11.88
C GLY A 306 13.97 7.11 -11.32
N GLU A 307 13.06 6.15 -11.24
CA GLU A 307 11.72 6.34 -10.70
C GLU A 307 11.75 6.67 -9.20
N VAL A 308 10.98 7.67 -8.80
CA VAL A 308 10.88 8.08 -7.40
C VAL A 308 9.66 7.43 -6.75
N ALA A 309 9.85 6.85 -5.57
CA ALA A 309 8.81 6.15 -4.83
C ALA A 309 8.94 6.35 -3.32
N ILE A 310 7.93 5.87 -2.58
CA ILE A 310 7.80 6.04 -1.13
C ILE A 310 7.84 4.67 -0.46
N ILE A 311 8.69 4.52 0.55
CA ILE A 311 8.75 3.33 1.40
C ILE A 311 8.50 3.77 2.85
N PRO A 312 7.25 3.66 3.34
CA PRO A 312 6.92 4.02 4.72
C PRO A 312 7.45 2.99 5.71
N GLY A 313 7.84 3.48 6.87
CA GLY A 313 7.97 2.65 8.05
C GLY A 313 6.63 2.37 8.73
N SER A 314 6.69 1.98 9.97
CA SER A 314 5.53 1.82 10.85
C SER A 314 5.33 3.07 11.72
N MET A 315 4.23 3.13 12.47
CA MET A 315 3.89 4.25 13.35
C MET A 315 5.04 4.60 14.33
N GLY A 316 5.65 5.76 14.13
CA GLY A 316 6.77 6.25 14.92
C GLY A 316 8.14 5.71 14.51
N SER A 317 8.28 5.00 13.39
CA SER A 317 9.57 4.68 12.76
C SER A 317 9.88 5.61 11.59
N ASN A 318 11.05 5.42 10.97
CA ASN A 318 11.45 6.22 9.81
C ASN A 318 10.67 5.80 8.56
N SER A 319 10.62 6.70 7.58
CA SER A 319 10.16 6.42 6.21
C SER A 319 11.19 6.93 5.22
N TYR A 320 11.10 6.49 3.96
CA TYR A 320 12.07 6.87 2.93
C TYR A 320 11.40 7.31 1.64
N ILE A 321 11.92 8.35 1.02
CA ILE A 321 11.76 8.60 -0.40
C ILE A 321 12.96 7.98 -1.09
N VAL A 322 12.72 7.21 -2.14
CA VAL A 322 13.75 6.42 -2.81
C VAL A 322 13.74 6.64 -4.32
N ARG A 323 14.85 6.31 -4.96
CA ARG A 323 14.99 6.22 -6.41
C ARG A 323 15.24 4.78 -6.81
N GLY A 324 14.44 4.25 -7.72
CA GLY A 324 14.58 2.91 -8.29
C GLY A 324 15.87 2.75 -9.08
N MET A 325 16.40 1.54 -9.08
CA MET A 325 17.65 1.18 -9.78
C MET A 325 17.42 0.26 -10.99
N GLY A 326 16.16 -0.07 -11.33
CA GLY A 326 15.82 -0.85 -12.52
C GLY A 326 16.33 -2.28 -12.51
N LYS A 327 16.39 -2.95 -11.35
CA LYS A 327 16.90 -4.30 -11.21
C LYS A 327 15.98 -5.32 -11.89
N ALA A 328 16.46 -6.00 -12.92
CA ALA A 328 15.67 -6.97 -13.70
C ALA A 328 15.24 -8.18 -12.86
N GLU A 329 16.12 -8.66 -11.97
CA GLU A 329 15.88 -9.84 -11.14
C GLU A 329 14.76 -9.64 -10.11
N SER A 330 14.38 -8.39 -9.81
CA SER A 330 13.20 -8.09 -8.99
C SER A 330 11.96 -7.73 -9.81
N PHE A 331 11.99 -7.90 -11.13
CA PHE A 331 10.98 -7.36 -12.06
C PHE A 331 10.78 -5.85 -11.88
N LEU A 332 11.89 -5.09 -11.78
CA LEU A 332 11.90 -3.64 -11.53
C LEU A 332 11.08 -3.26 -10.28
N THR A 333 11.28 -3.99 -9.19
CA THR A 333 10.42 -3.87 -7.99
C THR A 333 11.27 -3.76 -6.73
N SER A 334 10.73 -3.09 -5.70
CA SER A 334 11.29 -3.06 -4.34
C SER A 334 10.18 -3.19 -3.27
N SER A 335 10.57 -3.26 -2.00
CA SER A 335 9.60 -3.30 -0.89
C SER A 335 8.69 -2.08 -0.90
N HIS A 336 7.48 -2.25 -0.36
CA HIS A 336 6.51 -1.16 -0.21
C HIS A 336 6.51 -0.54 1.18
N GLY A 337 7.23 -1.12 2.15
CA GLY A 337 7.23 -0.69 3.55
C GLY A 337 8.14 -1.54 4.43
N ALA A 338 7.86 -1.54 5.73
CA ALA A 338 8.68 -2.30 6.69
C ALA A 338 8.37 -3.81 6.67
N GLY A 339 7.14 -4.22 6.34
CA GLY A 339 6.67 -5.60 6.53
C GLY A 339 6.42 -5.96 7.99
N ARG A 340 5.57 -6.94 8.23
CA ARG A 340 5.16 -7.32 9.58
C ARG A 340 5.98 -8.50 10.10
N ASN A 341 6.29 -8.49 11.42
CA ASN A 341 6.82 -9.63 12.16
C ASN A 341 5.72 -10.38 12.93
N TYR A 342 4.56 -9.75 13.14
CA TYR A 342 3.43 -10.33 13.88
C TYR A 342 2.13 -10.08 13.14
N SER A 343 1.21 -11.05 13.14
CA SER A 343 -0.17 -10.82 12.74
C SER A 343 -0.80 -9.73 13.61
N ARG A 344 -1.92 -9.14 13.17
CA ARG A 344 -2.62 -8.13 13.98
C ARG A 344 -3.04 -8.67 15.33
N THR A 345 -3.58 -9.89 15.37
CA THR A 345 -3.95 -10.57 16.63
C THR A 345 -2.72 -10.82 17.51
N GLY A 346 -1.65 -11.39 16.96
CA GLY A 346 -0.41 -11.65 17.70
C GLY A 346 0.23 -10.36 18.25
N ALA A 347 0.15 -9.25 17.52
CA ALA A 347 0.63 -7.96 18.02
C ALA A 347 -0.19 -7.45 19.23
N LYS A 348 -1.53 -7.61 19.23
CA LYS A 348 -2.39 -7.25 20.38
C LYS A 348 -2.10 -8.10 21.60
N GLU A 349 -1.82 -9.38 21.41
CA GLU A 349 -1.47 -10.29 22.51
C GLU A 349 -0.10 -9.97 23.12
N LYS A 350 0.85 -9.52 22.29
CA LYS A 350 2.23 -9.29 22.70
C LYS A 350 2.49 -7.89 23.24
N PHE A 351 1.84 -6.85 22.70
CA PHE A 351 2.11 -5.45 23.02
C PHE A 351 0.91 -4.77 23.68
N SER A 352 1.14 -4.13 24.83
CA SER A 352 0.09 -3.37 25.51
C SER A 352 -0.10 -1.98 24.88
N VAL A 353 -1.34 -1.46 24.94
CA VAL A 353 -1.66 -0.07 24.54
C VAL A 353 -0.76 0.91 25.29
N GLU A 354 -0.51 0.67 26.58
CA GLU A 354 0.30 1.54 27.42
C GLU A 354 1.75 1.61 26.92
N SER A 355 2.38 0.47 26.61
CA SER A 355 3.76 0.43 26.08
C SER A 355 3.89 1.20 24.77
N VAL A 356 2.91 1.08 23.87
CA VAL A 356 2.89 1.82 22.60
C VAL A 356 2.75 3.32 22.85
N MET A 357 1.88 3.73 23.77
CA MET A 357 1.70 5.15 24.11
C MET A 357 2.92 5.76 24.80
N VAL A 358 3.68 4.96 25.55
CA VAL A 358 4.97 5.39 26.13
C VAL A 358 6.01 5.58 25.02
N ASP A 359 6.12 4.63 24.11
CA ASP A 359 7.06 4.70 22.98
C ASP A 359 6.81 5.94 22.10
N LEU A 360 5.55 6.20 21.72
CA LEU A 360 5.19 7.38 20.92
C LEU A 360 5.53 8.69 21.65
N ARG A 361 5.27 8.76 22.98
CA ARG A 361 5.65 9.95 23.77
C ARG A 361 7.16 10.14 23.84
N GLN A 362 7.94 9.07 24.02
CA GLN A 362 9.41 9.15 24.05
C GLN A 362 9.99 9.61 22.70
N ARG A 363 9.30 9.32 21.61
CA ARG A 363 9.64 9.76 20.25
C ARG A 363 9.04 11.11 19.89
N ASN A 364 8.31 11.73 20.80
CA ASN A 364 7.61 12.99 20.59
C ASN A 364 6.64 12.94 19.39
N VAL A 365 5.92 11.83 19.21
CA VAL A 365 4.93 11.61 18.15
C VAL A 365 3.53 11.88 18.67
N VAL A 366 2.78 12.73 17.99
CA VAL A 366 1.37 13.03 18.29
C VAL A 366 0.48 12.02 17.59
N LEU A 367 -0.33 11.27 18.36
CA LEU A 367 -1.27 10.30 17.83
C LEU A 367 -2.70 10.87 17.76
N GLY A 368 -3.27 10.94 16.55
CA GLY A 368 -4.69 11.16 16.25
C GLY A 368 -5.39 9.83 15.96
N LYS A 369 -6.17 9.34 16.93
CA LYS A 369 -6.95 8.10 16.79
C LYS A 369 -8.18 8.15 17.68
N THR A 370 -9.33 7.78 17.13
CA THR A 370 -10.62 7.82 17.84
C THR A 370 -10.67 6.80 18.98
N SER A 371 -10.19 5.58 18.76
CA SER A 371 -10.08 4.52 19.75
C SER A 371 -8.64 4.03 19.84
N LYS A 372 -8.12 3.84 21.04
CA LYS A 372 -6.77 3.32 21.26
C LYS A 372 -6.72 1.80 21.44
N LYS A 373 -7.86 1.11 21.44
CA LYS A 373 -7.96 -0.33 21.76
C LYS A 373 -7.12 -1.21 20.83
N ASP A 374 -6.95 -0.82 19.59
CA ASP A 374 -6.25 -1.54 18.54
C ASP A 374 -4.91 -0.90 18.11
N VAL A 375 -4.42 0.09 18.89
CA VAL A 375 -3.17 0.78 18.56
C VAL A 375 -1.96 -0.17 18.54
N ALA A 376 -1.99 -1.24 19.33
CA ALA A 376 -0.95 -2.25 19.38
C ALA A 376 -0.78 -3.02 18.05
N GLU A 377 -1.85 -3.16 17.25
CA GLU A 377 -1.77 -3.83 15.94
C GLU A 377 -0.77 -3.15 15.00
N GLU A 378 -0.64 -1.84 15.10
CA GLU A 378 0.11 -1.00 14.17
C GLU A 378 1.36 -0.35 14.85
N CYS A 379 1.74 -0.82 16.03
CA CYS A 379 2.94 -0.34 16.70
C CYS A 379 4.21 -0.78 15.96
N ARG A 380 5.29 0.01 16.07
CA ARG A 380 6.54 -0.30 15.36
C ARG A 380 7.15 -1.65 15.73
N PHE A 381 6.87 -2.18 16.92
CA PHE A 381 7.36 -3.48 17.36
C PHE A 381 6.67 -4.66 16.65
N ALA A 382 5.53 -4.43 15.99
CA ALA A 382 4.82 -5.43 15.19
C ALA A 382 5.40 -5.57 13.77
N TYR A 383 6.34 -4.70 13.39
CA TYR A 383 6.95 -4.62 12.06
C TYR A 383 8.44 -4.94 12.11
N LYS A 384 9.02 -5.29 10.95
CA LYS A 384 10.46 -5.40 10.76
C LYS A 384 11.10 -4.01 10.91
N ASP A 385 12.40 -3.98 11.21
CA ASP A 385 13.15 -2.73 11.22
C ASP A 385 13.30 -2.21 9.78
N ILE A 386 12.76 -1.02 9.53
CA ILE A 386 12.79 -0.41 8.20
C ILE A 386 14.22 -0.14 7.72
N ASP A 387 15.15 0.18 8.61
CA ASP A 387 16.55 0.44 8.22
C ASP A 387 17.24 -0.88 7.77
N VAL A 388 16.86 -2.03 8.34
CA VAL A 388 17.31 -3.36 7.87
C VAL A 388 16.67 -3.69 6.52
N VAL A 389 15.37 -3.43 6.34
CA VAL A 389 14.69 -3.61 5.04
C VAL A 389 15.39 -2.80 3.97
N MET A 390 15.69 -1.52 4.22
CA MET A 390 16.39 -0.64 3.28
C MET A 390 17.80 -1.13 2.96
N LYS A 391 18.54 -1.65 3.94
CA LYS A 391 19.87 -2.25 3.74
C LYS A 391 19.79 -3.46 2.80
N ASN A 392 18.83 -4.35 3.00
CA ASN A 392 18.67 -5.59 2.24
C ASN A 392 18.29 -5.36 0.78
N GLN A 393 17.72 -4.19 0.44
CA GLN A 393 17.35 -3.80 -0.92
C GLN A 393 18.23 -2.69 -1.52
N SER A 394 19.44 -2.51 -1.03
CA SER A 394 20.36 -1.48 -1.50
C SER A 394 20.74 -1.58 -2.99
N GLU A 395 20.51 -2.73 -3.62
CA GLU A 395 20.64 -2.94 -5.07
C GLU A 395 19.34 -2.68 -5.85
N LEU A 396 18.21 -2.45 -5.18
CA LEU A 396 16.89 -2.19 -5.79
C LEU A 396 16.55 -0.71 -5.79
N THR A 397 16.91 0.00 -4.73
CA THR A 397 16.63 1.43 -4.56
C THR A 397 17.76 2.16 -3.84
N THR A 398 17.90 3.45 -4.16
CA THR A 398 18.78 4.38 -3.45
C THR A 398 17.93 5.35 -2.63
N PRO A 399 18.14 5.50 -1.30
CA PRO A 399 17.47 6.51 -0.50
C PRO A 399 17.83 7.93 -0.97
N ILE A 400 16.81 8.78 -1.15
CA ILE A 400 16.99 10.21 -1.48
C ILE A 400 16.67 11.08 -0.27
N LYS A 401 15.73 10.64 0.57
CA LYS A 401 15.29 11.40 1.74
C LYS A 401 14.88 10.43 2.84
N LYS A 402 15.30 10.70 4.07
CA LYS A 402 14.83 9.99 5.28
C LYS A 402 13.89 10.90 6.05
N LEU A 403 12.78 10.34 6.51
CA LEU A 403 11.67 11.06 7.12
C LEU A 403 11.38 10.50 8.51
N PHE A 404 11.02 11.37 9.45
CA PHE A 404 10.75 11.03 10.85
C PHE A 404 9.31 11.42 11.21
N THR A 405 8.55 10.52 11.82
CA THR A 405 7.16 10.81 12.20
C THR A 405 7.09 11.87 13.29
N VAL A 406 6.30 12.93 13.08
CA VAL A 406 6.00 14.00 14.05
C VAL A 406 4.58 13.86 14.59
N GLY A 407 3.63 13.57 13.70
CA GLY A 407 2.24 13.32 14.06
C GLY A 407 1.62 12.32 13.11
N VAL A 408 0.71 11.47 13.61
CA VAL A 408 0.07 10.42 12.83
C VAL A 408 -1.42 10.33 13.12
N VAL A 409 -2.22 10.22 12.07
CA VAL A 409 -3.66 9.89 12.14
C VAL A 409 -3.84 8.46 11.65
N LYS A 410 -4.54 7.65 12.46
CA LYS A 410 -4.83 6.22 12.19
C LYS A 410 -6.33 5.94 12.27
N GLY A 411 -6.78 5.03 11.40
CA GLY A 411 -8.15 4.52 11.41
C GLY A 411 -8.41 3.46 12.48
#